data_783b484283ee6eb2f1e458982e9c4e49
#
_entry.id   783b484283ee6eb2f1e458982e9c4e49
#
_cell.length_a   1.000
_cell.length_b   1.000
_cell.length_c   1.000
_cell.angle_alpha   90.00
_cell.angle_beta   90.00
_cell.angle_gamma   90.00
#
_symmetry.space_group_name_H-M   'P 1'
#
loop_
_entity.id
_entity.type
_entity.pdbx_description
1 polymer ?
#
loop_
_entity_poly.entity_id
_entity_poly.type
_entity_poly.pdbx_seq_one_letter_code
_entity_poly.pdbx_strand_id
1 'polypeptide(L)'
;LTHREVDAALSLFPDCTRPEWTSTDAPAARCLDEACGVWLVPGSPYRDDAAAYAAIRHCLATGTPFLGTCAGFQYACVELARSRGGLHAASHAESDPGGDELVVRPLSCTLYGERRLVVPVPGTRLAAICGEEPFQGFHWCGYGLAEEYVPLLTRHGVTIGARAADAGVEAIELSDRDHPFFLATAFQPQVGTSQTGSLHPLLLAFLDATHGRHAAYRPQYG
;
A
#
# COMPACT_ATOMS: atom_id res chain seq x y z
N LEU A 1 10.97 -8.90 12.06
CA LEU A 1 9.71 -9.66 11.97
C LEU A 1 9.06 -9.44 10.60
N THR A 2 8.72 -8.21 10.25
CA THR A 2 7.89 -7.85 9.09
C THR A 2 8.47 -8.29 7.74
N HIS A 3 9.76 -8.09 7.48
CA HIS A 3 10.41 -8.54 6.23
C HIS A 3 10.49 -10.07 6.12
N ARG A 4 10.70 -10.80 7.24
CA ARG A 4 10.64 -12.27 7.22
C ARG A 4 9.26 -12.80 6.82
N GLU A 5 8.20 -12.09 7.21
CA GLU A 5 6.84 -12.44 6.81
C GLU A 5 6.57 -12.06 5.34
N VAL A 6 7.23 -11.01 4.81
CA VAL A 6 7.23 -10.74 3.38
C VAL A 6 7.92 -11.88 2.62
N ASP A 7 9.12 -12.31 3.05
CA ASP A 7 9.82 -13.44 2.43
C ASP A 7 8.99 -14.73 2.49
N ALA A 8 8.31 -14.98 3.62
CA ALA A 8 7.40 -16.11 3.76
C ALA A 8 6.22 -16.02 2.78
N ALA A 9 5.65 -14.83 2.59
CA ALA A 9 4.59 -14.62 1.60
C ALA A 9 5.09 -14.82 0.17
N LEU A 10 6.27 -14.26 -0.16
CA LEU A 10 6.87 -14.40 -1.49
C LEU A 10 7.18 -15.87 -1.83
N SER A 11 7.56 -16.70 -0.84
CA SER A 11 7.80 -18.12 -1.03
C SER A 11 6.55 -18.95 -1.37
N LEU A 12 5.37 -18.40 -1.11
CA LEU A 12 4.07 -19.00 -1.46
C LEU A 12 3.51 -18.49 -2.78
N PHE A 13 4.20 -17.55 -3.44
CA PHE A 13 3.76 -17.05 -4.74
C PHE A 13 3.95 -18.16 -5.80
N PRO A 14 3.07 -18.22 -6.81
CA PRO A 14 3.19 -19.20 -7.89
C PRO A 14 4.54 -19.10 -8.61
N ASP A 15 5.05 -20.23 -9.12
CA ASP A 15 6.35 -20.31 -9.84
C ASP A 15 6.44 -19.39 -11.07
N CYS A 16 5.29 -19.02 -11.66
CA CYS A 16 5.22 -18.06 -12.76
C CYS A 16 5.43 -16.60 -12.30
N THR A 17 5.32 -16.33 -11.00
CA THR A 17 5.60 -15.02 -10.41
C THR A 17 7.07 -14.94 -10.01
N ARG A 18 7.78 -13.92 -10.49
CA ARG A 18 9.20 -13.69 -10.18
C ARG A 18 9.31 -12.42 -9.34
N PRO A 19 9.15 -12.51 -8.01
CA PRO A 19 9.31 -11.35 -7.15
C PRO A 19 10.79 -10.95 -7.11
N GLU A 20 11.03 -9.64 -7.22
CA GLU A 20 12.37 -9.05 -7.13
C GLU A 20 12.39 -8.01 -6.02
N TRP A 21 13.31 -8.18 -5.07
CA TRP A 21 13.58 -7.18 -4.07
C TRP A 21 14.39 -6.04 -4.67
N THR A 22 13.82 -4.83 -4.62
CA THR A 22 14.50 -3.62 -5.08
C THR A 22 14.63 -2.64 -3.93
N SER A 23 15.86 -2.21 -3.65
CA SER A 23 16.10 -1.14 -2.67
C SER A 23 15.73 0.21 -3.27
N THR A 24 15.13 1.09 -2.47
CA THR A 24 14.74 2.43 -2.93
C THR A 24 15.95 3.30 -3.32
N ASP A 25 17.18 3.00 -2.83
CA ASP A 25 18.41 3.67 -3.22
C ASP A 25 19.10 3.05 -4.46
N ALA A 26 18.53 2.00 -5.03
CA ALA A 26 19.01 1.43 -6.29
C ALA A 26 18.41 2.16 -7.51
N PRO A 27 19.06 2.17 -8.68
CA PRO A 27 18.51 2.77 -9.89
C PRO A 27 17.29 1.97 -10.38
N ALA A 28 16.12 2.26 -9.82
CA ALA A 28 14.88 1.50 -9.93
C ALA A 28 14.15 1.65 -11.28
N ALA A 29 14.54 2.61 -12.14
CA ALA A 29 13.74 2.98 -13.31
C ALA A 29 13.49 1.82 -14.28
N ARG A 30 14.45 0.91 -14.49
CA ARG A 30 14.27 -0.24 -15.40
C ARG A 30 13.36 -1.33 -14.84
N CYS A 31 13.42 -1.57 -13.53
CA CYS A 31 12.61 -2.61 -12.89
C CYS A 31 11.13 -2.25 -12.89
N LEU A 32 10.79 -0.96 -12.77
CA LEU A 32 9.39 -0.51 -12.71
C LEU A 32 8.67 -0.63 -14.05
N ASP A 33 9.34 -0.32 -15.17
CA ASP A 33 8.74 -0.38 -16.51
C ASP A 33 8.37 -1.81 -16.92
N GLU A 34 9.13 -2.80 -16.44
CA GLU A 34 8.91 -4.23 -16.73
C GLU A 34 8.04 -4.91 -15.67
N ALA A 35 7.75 -4.24 -14.55
CA ALA A 35 7.00 -4.81 -13.45
C ALA A 35 5.52 -5.01 -13.78
N CYS A 36 5.01 -6.22 -13.52
CA CYS A 36 3.58 -6.51 -13.60
C CYS A 36 2.81 -6.03 -12.37
N GLY A 37 3.49 -5.67 -11.30
CA GLY A 37 2.95 -5.08 -10.08
C GLY A 37 4.05 -4.61 -9.14
N VAL A 38 3.73 -3.68 -8.26
CA VAL A 38 4.64 -3.12 -7.27
C VAL A 38 4.04 -3.29 -5.87
N TRP A 39 4.77 -3.98 -5.00
CA TRP A 39 4.45 -4.03 -3.59
C TRP A 39 5.44 -3.18 -2.80
N LEU A 40 4.99 -2.01 -2.33
CA LEU A 40 5.77 -1.15 -1.45
C LEU A 40 5.61 -1.66 -0.01
N VAL A 41 6.64 -2.38 0.45
CA VAL A 41 6.64 -3.16 1.69
C VAL A 41 6.87 -2.30 2.94
N PRO A 42 6.63 -2.81 4.17
CA PRO A 42 6.92 -2.08 5.40
C PRO A 42 8.40 -1.67 5.53
N GLY A 43 8.67 -0.50 6.12
CA GLY A 43 10.02 -0.05 6.44
C GLY A 43 10.21 1.45 6.23
N SER A 44 9.65 2.30 7.11
CA SER A 44 9.89 3.75 7.09
C SER A 44 10.99 4.16 8.10
N PRO A 45 11.72 5.25 7.83
CA PRO A 45 11.81 5.89 6.53
C PRO A 45 12.50 4.98 5.49
N TYR A 46 12.14 5.12 4.21
CA TYR A 46 12.88 4.41 3.15
C TYR A 46 14.27 5.04 2.98
N ARG A 47 15.20 4.29 2.37
CA ARG A 47 16.56 4.83 2.11
C ARG A 47 16.54 6.01 1.14
N ASP A 48 15.59 6.00 0.20
CA ASP A 48 15.30 7.10 -0.70
C ASP A 48 13.78 7.28 -0.80
N ASP A 49 13.26 8.26 -0.09
CA ASP A 49 11.84 8.61 -0.09
C ASP A 49 11.37 9.09 -1.47
N ALA A 50 12.24 9.81 -2.20
CA ALA A 50 11.89 10.30 -3.54
C ALA A 50 11.68 9.16 -4.52
N ALA A 51 12.48 8.09 -4.44
CA ALA A 51 12.32 6.88 -5.24
C ALA A 51 11.04 6.11 -4.85
N ALA A 52 10.69 6.04 -3.56
CA ALA A 52 9.44 5.44 -3.12
C ALA A 52 8.22 6.19 -3.68
N TYR A 53 8.21 7.53 -3.62
CA TYR A 53 7.17 8.34 -4.24
C TYR A 53 7.16 8.20 -5.77
N ALA A 54 8.33 8.10 -6.42
CA ALA A 54 8.41 7.89 -7.87
C ALA A 54 7.81 6.55 -8.29
N ALA A 55 7.99 5.48 -7.50
CA ALA A 55 7.38 4.18 -7.75
C ALA A 55 5.84 4.25 -7.67
N ILE A 56 5.29 4.98 -6.70
CA ILE A 56 3.84 5.20 -6.59
C ILE A 56 3.32 5.98 -7.81
N ARG A 57 3.99 7.09 -8.19
CA ARG A 57 3.63 7.88 -9.38
C ARG A 57 3.68 7.05 -10.67
N HIS A 58 4.70 6.19 -10.81
CA HIS A 58 4.79 5.28 -11.93
C HIS A 58 3.57 4.37 -12.01
N CYS A 59 3.18 3.74 -10.91
CA CYS A 59 1.99 2.88 -10.85
C CYS A 59 0.72 3.66 -11.21
N LEU A 60 0.53 4.87 -10.67
CA LEU A 60 -0.60 5.74 -10.99
C LEU A 60 -0.66 6.11 -12.48
N ALA A 61 0.49 6.38 -13.11
CA ALA A 61 0.56 6.79 -14.51
C ALA A 61 0.38 5.64 -15.50
N THR A 62 0.84 4.44 -15.16
CA THR A 62 0.87 3.28 -16.06
C THR A 62 -0.23 2.27 -15.82
N GLY A 63 -1.01 2.42 -14.74
CA GLY A 63 -1.98 1.40 -14.30
C GLY A 63 -1.31 0.13 -13.80
N THR A 64 -0.04 0.17 -13.40
CA THR A 64 0.64 -0.97 -12.78
C THR A 64 0.01 -1.28 -11.43
N PRO A 65 -0.49 -2.51 -11.18
CA PRO A 65 -1.03 -2.89 -9.88
C PRO A 65 -0.11 -2.49 -8.74
N PHE A 66 -0.68 -1.82 -7.74
CA PHE A 66 0.04 -1.30 -6.59
C PHE A 66 -0.55 -1.82 -5.29
N LEU A 67 0.29 -2.36 -4.44
CA LEU A 67 0.00 -2.67 -3.05
C LEU A 67 0.97 -1.92 -2.14
N GLY A 68 0.46 -1.09 -1.23
CA GLY A 68 1.26 -0.47 -0.17
C GLY A 68 0.92 -1.06 1.19
N THR A 69 1.92 -1.41 2.01
CA THR A 69 1.65 -1.94 3.35
C THR A 69 2.47 -1.21 4.41
N CYS A 70 1.84 -0.80 5.52
CA CYS A 70 2.47 -0.03 6.60
C CYS A 70 3.09 1.27 6.07
N ALA A 71 4.42 1.37 5.95
CA ALA A 71 5.08 2.50 5.31
C ALA A 71 4.56 2.77 3.89
N GLY A 72 4.33 1.73 3.08
CA GLY A 72 3.77 1.86 1.74
C GLY A 72 2.41 2.54 1.71
N PHE A 73 1.57 2.34 2.73
CA PHE A 73 0.32 3.07 2.93
C PHE A 73 0.59 4.55 3.22
N GLN A 74 1.50 4.83 4.14
CA GLN A 74 1.82 6.20 4.54
C GLN A 74 2.32 7.03 3.35
N TYR A 75 3.26 6.46 2.56
CA TYR A 75 3.79 7.11 1.36
C TYR A 75 2.73 7.25 0.26
N ALA A 76 1.82 6.29 0.13
CA ALA A 76 0.69 6.40 -0.81
C ALA A 76 -0.26 7.55 -0.42
N CYS A 77 -0.54 7.76 0.88
CA CYS A 77 -1.33 8.89 1.35
C CYS A 77 -0.70 10.23 0.95
N VAL A 78 0.61 10.39 1.18
CA VAL A 78 1.34 11.61 0.82
C VAL A 78 1.34 11.82 -0.70
N GLU A 79 1.66 10.79 -1.48
CA GLU A 79 1.73 10.93 -2.94
C GLU A 79 0.36 11.22 -3.56
N LEU A 80 -0.71 10.61 -3.07
CA LEU A 80 -2.06 10.91 -3.53
C LEU A 80 -2.50 12.33 -3.16
N ALA A 81 -2.09 12.83 -1.99
CA ALA A 81 -2.32 14.22 -1.61
C ALA A 81 -1.60 15.19 -2.56
N ARG A 82 -0.38 14.87 -2.99
CA ARG A 82 0.40 15.64 -3.97
C ARG A 82 -0.21 15.58 -5.38
N SER A 83 -0.38 14.36 -5.89
CA SER A 83 -0.71 14.12 -7.30
C SER A 83 -2.18 14.36 -7.63
N ARG A 84 -3.09 14.05 -6.70
CA ARG A 84 -4.54 14.20 -6.88
C ARG A 84 -5.11 15.37 -6.09
N GLY A 85 -4.66 15.57 -4.85
CA GLY A 85 -5.16 16.61 -3.96
C GLY A 85 -4.59 18.00 -4.24
N GLY A 86 -3.52 18.12 -5.05
CA GLY A 86 -2.85 19.38 -5.35
C GLY A 86 -1.99 19.94 -4.20
N LEU A 87 -1.79 19.17 -3.13
CA LEU A 87 -0.93 19.55 -2.00
C LEU A 87 0.54 19.21 -2.33
N HIS A 88 1.19 20.05 -3.11
CA HIS A 88 2.57 19.77 -3.57
C HIS A 88 3.60 19.73 -2.44
N ALA A 89 3.34 20.41 -1.31
CA ALA A 89 4.16 20.39 -0.11
C ALA A 89 3.79 19.27 0.88
N ALA A 90 2.81 18.40 0.54
CA ALA A 90 2.42 17.30 1.40
C ALA A 90 3.62 16.44 1.80
N SER A 91 3.76 16.15 3.09
CA SER A 91 4.93 15.45 3.63
C SER A 91 4.56 14.47 4.74
N HIS A 92 5.56 13.68 5.14
CA HIS A 92 5.48 12.68 6.19
C HIS A 92 6.24 13.19 7.41
N ALA A 93 5.60 13.26 8.56
CA ALA A 93 6.20 13.81 9.78
C ALA A 93 7.44 13.06 10.30
N GLU A 94 7.66 11.81 9.89
CA GLU A 94 8.85 11.06 10.25
C GLU A 94 10.09 11.55 9.46
N SER A 95 9.92 11.83 8.17
CA SER A 95 11.02 12.29 7.28
C SER A 95 11.17 13.80 7.27
N ASP A 96 10.07 14.54 7.46
CA ASP A 96 10.02 15.99 7.41
C ASP A 96 9.14 16.54 8.54
N PRO A 97 9.62 16.50 9.80
CA PRO A 97 8.80 16.90 10.96
C PRO A 97 8.46 18.40 10.98
N GLY A 98 9.15 19.21 10.20
CA GLY A 98 8.92 20.66 10.07
C GLY A 98 8.09 21.06 8.86
N GLY A 99 7.55 20.09 8.10
CA GLY A 99 6.76 20.37 6.91
C GLY A 99 5.43 21.06 7.24
N ASP A 100 4.99 21.93 6.33
CA ASP A 100 3.73 22.68 6.52
C ASP A 100 2.47 21.82 6.32
N GLU A 101 2.54 20.81 5.45
CA GLU A 101 1.43 19.95 5.07
C GLU A 101 1.70 18.49 5.46
N LEU A 102 1.69 18.21 6.77
CA LEU A 102 1.94 16.87 7.31
C LEU A 102 0.72 15.97 7.15
N VAL A 103 0.62 15.31 6.00
CA VAL A 103 -0.48 14.38 5.67
C VAL A 103 -0.41 13.09 6.49
N VAL A 104 0.81 12.66 6.82
CA VAL A 104 1.04 11.53 7.73
C VAL A 104 1.67 12.06 9.01
N ARG A 105 1.02 11.76 10.14
CA ARG A 105 1.39 12.26 11.48
C ARG A 105 1.53 11.12 12.48
N PRO A 106 2.20 11.38 13.63
CA PRO A 106 2.19 10.45 14.74
C PRO A 106 0.76 10.10 15.17
N LEU A 107 0.52 8.81 15.40
CA LEU A 107 -0.72 8.34 16.02
C LEU A 107 -0.74 8.72 17.50
N SER A 108 -1.93 8.80 18.08
CA SER A 108 -2.13 9.05 19.52
C SER A 108 -1.57 7.91 20.39
N CYS A 109 -1.45 6.71 19.82
CA CYS A 109 -0.82 5.55 20.43
C CYS A 109 0.10 4.86 19.41
N THR A 110 1.21 4.30 19.89
CA THR A 110 2.11 3.50 19.05
C THR A 110 1.55 2.09 18.88
N LEU A 111 1.59 1.57 17.66
CA LEU A 111 1.05 0.26 17.30
C LEU A 111 2.17 -0.77 17.01
N TYR A 112 3.27 -0.73 17.76
CA TYR A 112 4.38 -1.65 17.54
C TYR A 112 4.09 -3.05 18.08
N GLY A 113 3.90 -4.01 17.15
CA GLY A 113 3.60 -5.40 17.50
C GLY A 113 2.15 -5.64 17.91
N GLU A 114 1.28 -4.70 17.62
CA GLU A 114 -0.11 -4.69 18.06
C GLU A 114 -1.06 -5.25 16.99
N ARG A 115 -2.17 -5.82 17.46
CA ARG A 115 -3.31 -6.16 16.61
C ARG A 115 -4.47 -5.23 16.90
N ARG A 116 -5.10 -4.72 15.84
CA ARG A 116 -6.28 -3.85 15.95
C ARG A 116 -7.41 -4.42 15.12
N LEU A 117 -8.62 -4.15 15.59
CA LEU A 117 -9.82 -4.51 14.87
C LEU A 117 -9.98 -3.56 13.68
N VAL A 118 -9.70 -4.08 12.49
CA VAL A 118 -9.91 -3.39 11.21
C VAL A 118 -11.35 -3.59 10.79
N VAL A 119 -12.05 -2.49 10.54
CA VAL A 119 -13.44 -2.48 10.10
C VAL A 119 -13.48 -2.08 8.62
N PRO A 120 -13.74 -3.01 7.70
CA PRO A 120 -13.90 -2.70 6.29
C PRO A 120 -15.09 -1.76 6.06
N VAL A 121 -14.96 -0.85 5.10
CA VAL A 121 -16.07 0.00 4.68
C VAL A 121 -16.87 -0.74 3.62
N PRO A 122 -18.20 -0.95 3.80
CA PRO A 122 -19.01 -1.68 2.83
C PRO A 122 -18.97 -1.06 1.43
N GLY A 123 -18.98 -1.91 0.41
CA GLY A 123 -18.95 -1.48 -0.99
C GLY A 123 -17.57 -1.07 -1.50
N THR A 124 -16.51 -1.22 -0.73
CA THR A 124 -15.13 -0.98 -1.14
C THR A 124 -14.48 -2.25 -1.71
N ARG A 125 -13.38 -2.09 -2.46
CA ARG A 125 -12.57 -3.21 -2.97
C ARG A 125 -12.03 -4.04 -1.80
N LEU A 126 -11.55 -3.38 -0.74
CA LEU A 126 -11.07 -4.09 0.44
C LEU A 126 -12.17 -4.97 1.05
N ALA A 127 -13.38 -4.46 1.22
CA ALA A 127 -14.51 -5.23 1.73
C ALA A 127 -14.88 -6.40 0.80
N ALA A 128 -14.82 -6.21 -0.51
CA ALA A 128 -15.04 -7.28 -1.48
C ALA A 128 -13.97 -8.39 -1.39
N ILE A 129 -12.71 -8.05 -1.06
CA ILE A 129 -11.60 -9.01 -0.94
C ILE A 129 -11.60 -9.71 0.43
N CYS A 130 -11.73 -8.93 1.51
CA CYS A 130 -11.54 -9.42 2.88
C CYS A 130 -12.86 -9.81 3.58
N GLY A 131 -14.00 -9.48 2.98
CA GLY A 131 -15.31 -9.53 3.64
C GLY A 131 -15.63 -8.21 4.35
N GLU A 132 -16.91 -8.04 4.73
CA GLU A 132 -17.41 -6.84 5.43
C GLU A 132 -17.27 -6.95 6.96
N GLU A 133 -17.02 -8.15 7.46
CA GLU A 133 -16.86 -8.37 8.90
C GLU A 133 -15.52 -7.85 9.41
N PRO A 134 -15.49 -7.24 10.60
CA PRO A 134 -14.25 -6.78 11.21
C PRO A 134 -13.26 -7.92 11.43
N PHE A 135 -11.97 -7.68 11.19
CA PHE A 135 -10.90 -8.65 11.36
C PHE A 135 -9.68 -8.06 12.09
N GLN A 136 -8.80 -8.92 12.61
CA GLN A 136 -7.59 -8.50 13.30
C GLN A 136 -6.45 -8.20 12.33
N GLY A 137 -6.08 -6.92 12.19
CA GLY A 137 -4.90 -6.48 11.44
C GLY A 137 -3.67 -6.35 12.35
N PHE A 138 -2.50 -6.77 11.88
CA PHE A 138 -1.24 -6.59 12.59
C PHE A 138 -0.60 -5.26 12.20
N HIS A 139 -0.05 -4.54 13.19
CA HIS A 139 0.59 -3.24 13.01
C HIS A 139 2.00 -3.22 13.58
N TRP A 140 2.84 -2.42 12.94
CA TRP A 140 4.18 -2.08 13.44
C TRP A 140 4.53 -0.66 13.00
N CYS A 141 3.76 0.31 13.46
CA CYS A 141 3.92 1.72 13.08
C CYS A 141 3.49 2.67 14.21
N GLY A 142 4.01 3.89 14.14
CA GLY A 142 3.64 5.00 15.03
C GLY A 142 3.02 6.18 14.28
N TYR A 143 2.75 6.03 12.96
CA TYR A 143 2.26 7.10 12.10
C TYR A 143 1.05 6.63 11.29
N GLY A 144 0.15 7.56 10.98
CA GLY A 144 -1.05 7.31 10.19
C GLY A 144 -1.50 8.53 9.41
N LEU A 145 -2.51 8.35 8.54
CA LEU A 145 -3.14 9.44 7.81
C LEU A 145 -3.85 10.39 8.77
N ALA A 146 -3.51 11.67 8.72
CA ALA A 146 -4.15 12.69 9.52
C ALA A 146 -5.59 12.93 9.04
N GLU A 147 -6.57 12.86 9.95
CA GLU A 147 -8.00 12.86 9.64
C GLU A 147 -8.47 14.12 8.89
N GLU A 148 -7.81 15.26 9.09
CA GLU A 148 -8.13 16.50 8.38
C GLU A 148 -7.91 16.44 6.88
N TYR A 149 -7.06 15.51 6.38
CA TYR A 149 -6.81 15.32 4.95
C TYR A 149 -7.76 14.30 4.30
N VAL A 150 -8.50 13.52 5.08
CA VAL A 150 -9.47 12.55 4.54
C VAL A 150 -10.49 13.21 3.61
N PRO A 151 -11.13 14.36 3.96
CA PRO A 151 -12.07 15.02 3.05
C PRO A 151 -11.43 15.49 1.73
N LEU A 152 -10.16 15.90 1.75
CA LEU A 152 -9.44 16.28 0.55
C LEU A 152 -9.24 15.05 -0.35
N LEU A 153 -8.68 13.99 0.19
CA LEU A 153 -8.38 12.76 -0.55
C LEU A 153 -9.67 12.16 -1.15
N THR A 154 -10.75 12.07 -0.38
CA THR A 154 -12.02 11.52 -0.85
C THR A 154 -12.66 12.36 -1.95
N ARG A 155 -12.57 13.69 -1.88
CA ARG A 155 -13.03 14.60 -2.94
C ARG A 155 -12.29 14.37 -4.25
N HIS A 156 -11.04 13.91 -4.18
CA HIS A 156 -10.18 13.64 -5.32
C HIS A 156 -10.09 12.15 -5.71
N GLY A 157 -11.12 11.37 -5.34
CA GLY A 157 -11.32 10.01 -5.82
C GLY A 157 -10.56 8.93 -5.04
N VAL A 158 -10.02 9.26 -3.87
CA VAL A 158 -9.47 8.24 -2.97
C VAL A 158 -10.60 7.70 -2.09
N THR A 159 -10.78 6.39 -2.08
CA THR A 159 -11.76 5.72 -1.24
C THR A 159 -11.11 5.25 0.06
N ILE A 160 -11.77 5.46 1.20
CA ILE A 160 -11.36 4.87 2.48
C ILE A 160 -11.89 3.45 2.52
N GLY A 161 -10.97 2.47 2.48
CA GLY A 161 -11.30 1.04 2.43
C GLY A 161 -11.59 0.42 3.79
N ALA A 162 -10.95 0.92 4.85
CA ALA A 162 -11.14 0.43 6.22
C ALA A 162 -10.75 1.47 7.26
N ARG A 163 -11.25 1.27 8.49
CA ARG A 163 -10.91 2.08 9.66
C ARG A 163 -10.69 1.21 10.90
N ALA A 164 -9.97 1.76 11.89
CA ALA A 164 -9.92 1.25 13.26
C ALA A 164 -10.25 2.38 14.25
N ALA A 165 -10.80 2.03 15.39
CA ALA A 165 -11.32 3.02 16.35
C ALA A 165 -10.23 3.93 16.92
N ASP A 166 -9.02 3.41 17.12
CA ASP A 166 -7.87 4.09 17.75
C ASP A 166 -6.71 4.36 16.79
N ALA A 167 -6.73 3.75 15.58
CA ALA A 167 -5.69 3.90 14.56
C ALA A 167 -6.14 4.72 13.34
N GLY A 168 -7.41 5.17 13.30
CA GLY A 168 -7.94 5.99 12.22
C GLY A 168 -8.14 5.23 10.91
N VAL A 169 -7.60 5.78 9.82
CA VAL A 169 -7.72 5.16 8.48
C VAL A 169 -6.76 3.98 8.35
N GLU A 170 -7.32 2.81 8.05
CA GLU A 170 -6.61 1.54 7.93
C GLU A 170 -6.34 1.11 6.48
N ALA A 171 -7.11 1.63 5.54
CA ALA A 171 -6.90 1.37 4.12
C ALA A 171 -7.40 2.51 3.25
N ILE A 172 -6.68 2.73 2.16
CA ILE A 172 -7.08 3.59 1.04
C ILE A 172 -7.00 2.82 -0.26
N GLU A 173 -7.87 3.17 -1.21
CA GLU A 173 -7.92 2.53 -2.51
C GLU A 173 -8.40 3.49 -3.60
N LEU A 174 -8.16 3.16 -4.85
CA LEU A 174 -8.74 3.81 -6.02
C LEU A 174 -9.78 2.88 -6.65
N SER A 175 -10.81 3.48 -7.25
CA SER A 175 -11.84 2.73 -7.96
C SER A 175 -11.28 2.04 -9.20
N ASP A 176 -11.97 0.98 -9.68
CA ASP A 176 -11.59 0.27 -10.92
C ASP A 176 -11.60 1.17 -12.17
N ARG A 177 -12.35 2.28 -12.11
CA ARG A 177 -12.37 3.29 -13.19
C ARG A 177 -11.10 4.13 -13.22
N ASP A 178 -10.51 4.37 -12.03
CA ASP A 178 -9.33 5.21 -11.87
C ASP A 178 -8.03 4.43 -11.95
N HIS A 179 -8.03 3.18 -11.47
CA HIS A 179 -6.84 2.34 -11.48
C HIS A 179 -7.21 0.84 -11.38
N PRO A 180 -6.60 -0.04 -12.19
CA PRO A 180 -6.91 -1.48 -12.19
C PRO A 180 -6.80 -2.13 -10.81
N PHE A 181 -5.73 -1.82 -10.09
CA PHE A 181 -5.54 -2.25 -8.69
C PHE A 181 -4.62 -1.27 -7.96
N PHE A 182 -5.17 -0.39 -7.15
CA PHE A 182 -4.42 0.46 -6.24
C PHE A 182 -5.03 0.35 -4.86
N LEU A 183 -4.30 -0.27 -3.94
CA LEU A 183 -4.75 -0.45 -2.57
C LEU A 183 -3.57 -0.33 -1.61
N ALA A 184 -3.76 0.38 -0.50
CA ALA A 184 -2.74 0.48 0.53
C ALA A 184 -3.35 0.34 1.93
N THR A 185 -2.64 -0.35 2.83
CA THR A 185 -3.12 -0.68 4.17
C THR A 185 -2.11 -0.30 5.26
N ALA A 186 -2.60 0.29 6.36
CA ALA A 186 -1.80 0.52 7.55
C ALA A 186 -1.43 -0.81 8.23
N PHE A 187 -2.37 -1.75 8.26
CA PHE A 187 -2.09 -3.11 8.72
C PHE A 187 -1.23 -3.90 7.72
N GLN A 188 -0.60 -4.96 8.20
CA GLN A 188 0.37 -5.77 7.45
C GLN A 188 -0.22 -7.16 7.15
N PRO A 189 -0.80 -7.37 5.95
CA PRO A 189 -1.48 -8.61 5.59
C PRO A 189 -0.55 -9.82 5.49
N GLN A 190 0.76 -9.62 5.31
CA GLN A 190 1.73 -10.69 5.25
C GLN A 190 2.04 -11.32 6.62
N VAL A 191 1.75 -10.62 7.73
CA VAL A 191 2.11 -11.11 9.06
C VAL A 191 1.23 -12.27 9.49
N GLY A 192 1.87 -13.38 9.83
CA GLY A 192 1.24 -14.66 10.15
C GLY A 192 1.38 -15.70 9.04
N THR A 193 1.84 -15.32 7.84
CA THR A 193 2.04 -16.24 6.72
C THR A 193 2.98 -17.38 7.08
N SER A 194 4.09 -17.10 7.77
CA SER A 194 5.06 -18.13 8.21
C SER A 194 4.46 -19.15 9.18
N GLN A 195 3.40 -18.80 9.88
CA GLN A 195 2.70 -19.66 10.84
C GLN A 195 1.57 -20.44 10.20
N THR A 196 0.80 -19.79 9.31
CA THR A 196 -0.41 -20.37 8.70
C THR A 196 -0.11 -21.17 7.44
N GLY A 197 1.02 -20.88 6.77
CA GLY A 197 1.34 -21.44 5.45
C GLY A 197 0.37 -20.99 4.35
N SER A 198 -0.34 -19.88 4.54
CA SER A 198 -1.33 -19.36 3.60
C SER A 198 -1.21 -17.86 3.42
N LEU A 199 -1.50 -17.38 2.20
CA LEU A 199 -1.53 -15.96 1.88
C LEU A 199 -2.83 -15.33 2.37
N HIS A 200 -2.73 -14.10 2.85
CA HIS A 200 -3.89 -13.26 3.15
C HIS A 200 -4.68 -12.96 1.85
N PRO A 201 -6.03 -12.89 1.89
CA PRO A 201 -6.85 -12.62 0.70
C PRO A 201 -6.40 -11.40 -0.11
N LEU A 202 -5.93 -10.34 0.55
CA LEU A 202 -5.42 -9.15 -0.12
C LEU A 202 -4.16 -9.43 -0.97
N LEU A 203 -3.26 -10.31 -0.52
CA LEU A 203 -2.08 -10.71 -1.30
C LEU A 203 -2.47 -11.54 -2.51
N LEU A 204 -3.46 -12.42 -2.37
CA LEU A 204 -4.02 -13.18 -3.50
C LEU A 204 -4.64 -12.27 -4.54
N ALA A 205 -5.46 -11.30 -4.12
CA ALA A 205 -6.09 -10.34 -5.03
C ALA A 205 -5.06 -9.45 -5.75
N PHE A 206 -3.98 -9.06 -5.06
CA PHE A 206 -2.87 -8.34 -5.69
C PHE A 206 -2.16 -9.20 -6.74
N LEU A 207 -1.89 -10.47 -6.45
CA LEU A 207 -1.30 -11.41 -7.42
C LEU A 207 -2.19 -11.59 -8.65
N ASP A 208 -3.50 -11.78 -8.46
CA ASP A 208 -4.45 -11.89 -9.57
C ASP A 208 -4.42 -10.66 -10.48
N ALA A 209 -4.32 -9.45 -9.88
CA ALA A 209 -4.20 -8.22 -10.64
C ALA A 209 -2.90 -8.15 -11.45
N THR A 210 -1.76 -8.63 -10.90
CA THR A 210 -0.47 -8.68 -11.62
C THR A 210 -0.51 -9.67 -12.78
N HIS A 211 -1.17 -10.81 -12.63
CA HIS A 211 -1.33 -11.81 -13.69
C HIS A 211 -2.23 -11.30 -14.82
N GLY A 212 -3.29 -10.57 -14.50
CA GLY A 212 -4.15 -9.91 -15.50
C GLY A 212 -3.35 -8.94 -16.38
N ARG A 213 -2.45 -8.16 -15.78
CA ARG A 213 -1.56 -7.26 -16.52
C ARG A 213 -0.55 -8.02 -17.38
N HIS A 214 0.05 -9.10 -16.87
CA HIS A 214 1.01 -9.91 -17.62
C HIS A 214 0.37 -10.51 -18.86
N ALA A 215 -0.87 -11.00 -18.79
CA ALA A 215 -1.61 -11.52 -19.93
C ALA A 215 -1.90 -10.45 -20.99
N ALA A 216 -2.16 -9.21 -20.57
CA ALA A 216 -2.39 -8.07 -21.47
C ALA A 216 -1.12 -7.53 -22.12
N TYR A 217 0.05 -7.71 -21.48
CA TYR A 217 1.36 -7.20 -21.93
C TYR A 217 2.15 -8.22 -22.76
N ARG A 218 1.62 -9.39 -23.12
CA ARG A 218 2.33 -10.29 -24.03
C ARG A 218 2.58 -9.58 -25.36
N PRO A 219 3.86 -9.22 -25.70
CA PRO A 219 4.14 -8.68 -27.03
C PRO A 219 3.76 -9.76 -28.02
N GLN A 220 3.04 -9.36 -29.06
CA GLN A 220 2.79 -10.18 -30.25
C GLN A 220 4.14 -10.34 -31.01
N TYR A 221 5.02 -11.14 -30.49
CA TYR A 221 6.13 -11.69 -31.26
C TYR A 221 5.65 -13.04 -31.81
N GLY A 222 5.02 -13.00 -33.01
CA GLY A 222 4.89 -14.10 -33.93
C GLY A 222 6.10 -14.10 -34.83
#